data_4b7347dcbbe4f911aaa903b42ea406ec
#
_entry.id   4b7347dcbbe4f911aaa903b42ea406ec
#
_cell.length_a   1.000
_cell.length_b   1.000
_cell.length_c   1.000
_cell.angle_alpha   90.00
_cell.angle_beta   90.00
_cell.angle_gamma   90.00
#
_symmetry.space_group_name_H-M   'P 1'
#
loop_
_entity.id
_entity.type
_entity.pdbx_description
1 polymer ?
#
loop_
_entity_poly.entity_id
_entity_poly.type
_entity_poly.pdbx_seq_one_letter_code
_entity_poly.pdbx_strand_id
1 'polypeptide(L)'
;KDSSAWENIPVPNAEIAEGFDRIPMWVADMNFQTAPSVCEAITKRLEHQVFGYFNPSEDYYNSIINWQKVRNGVEGLTKEAIGYENGVLGGVVAALQAFSAPGEAILVHSPTYTGFTSVLNNNGRRAVHTELKRDAEGIWRMDYEDMEAKIRKYHIHAAIMCSPHNPTG
;
A
#
# COMPACT_ATOMS: atom_id res chain seq x y z
N LYS A 1 10.37 -7.02 20.26
CA LYS A 1 9.93 -8.36 20.65
C LYS A 1 8.66 -8.65 19.85
N ASP A 2 8.57 -9.84 19.27
CA ASP A 2 7.45 -10.29 18.42
C ASP A 2 7.28 -9.45 17.12
N SER A 3 8.35 -8.82 16.64
CA SER A 3 8.34 -8.08 15.37
C SER A 3 8.66 -9.01 14.20
N SER A 4 7.75 -9.11 13.25
CA SER A 4 7.93 -9.91 12.03
C SER A 4 9.19 -9.51 11.25
N ALA A 5 9.57 -8.24 11.29
CA ALA A 5 10.78 -7.75 10.63
C ALA A 5 12.05 -8.39 11.17
N TRP A 6 12.10 -8.67 12.47
CA TRP A 6 13.26 -9.29 13.13
C TRP A 6 13.21 -10.81 13.17
N GLU A 7 12.02 -11.39 13.33
CA GLU A 7 11.84 -12.81 13.51
C GLU A 7 11.81 -13.59 12.19
N ASN A 8 11.35 -12.96 11.11
CA ASN A 8 11.18 -13.58 9.80
C ASN A 8 12.12 -13.00 8.75
N ILE A 9 13.40 -12.79 9.09
CA ILE A 9 14.39 -12.23 8.16
C ILE A 9 14.54 -13.15 6.94
N PRO A 10 14.34 -12.66 5.69
CA PRO A 10 14.35 -13.49 4.48
C PRO A 10 15.69 -14.21 4.22
N VAL A 11 16.81 -13.64 4.70
CA VAL A 11 18.16 -14.20 4.57
C VAL A 11 18.79 -14.30 5.95
N PRO A 12 18.35 -15.27 6.78
CA PRO A 12 18.76 -15.36 8.19
C PRO A 12 20.26 -15.64 8.38
N ASN A 13 20.88 -16.28 7.39
CA ASN A 13 22.29 -16.69 7.42
C ASN A 13 23.20 -15.76 6.61
N ALA A 14 22.76 -14.56 6.25
CA ALA A 14 23.62 -13.58 5.59
C ALA A 14 24.80 -13.23 6.51
N GLU A 15 26.02 -13.25 5.96
CA GLU A 15 27.21 -12.80 6.67
C GLU A 15 27.09 -11.31 6.98
N ILE A 16 27.46 -10.95 8.20
CA ILE A 16 27.49 -9.57 8.68
C ILE A 16 28.95 -9.15 8.76
N ALA A 17 29.29 -8.05 8.12
CA ALA A 17 30.64 -7.51 8.19
C ALA A 17 30.99 -7.12 9.64
N GLU A 18 32.28 -7.30 10.00
CA GLU A 18 32.78 -6.97 11.35
C GLU A 18 32.48 -5.50 11.70
N GLY A 19 31.96 -5.26 12.88
CA GLY A 19 31.60 -3.92 13.37
C GLY A 19 30.21 -3.42 12.95
N PHE A 20 29.42 -4.24 12.26
CA PHE A 20 28.06 -3.89 11.86
C PHE A 20 27.01 -4.78 12.53
N ASP A 21 25.84 -4.22 12.78
CA ASP A 21 24.67 -4.95 13.23
C ASP A 21 23.76 -5.31 12.06
N ARG A 22 22.97 -6.37 12.24
CA ARG A 22 21.90 -6.72 11.29
C ARG A 22 20.72 -5.79 11.49
N ILE A 23 20.37 -5.05 10.45
CA ILE A 23 19.22 -4.14 10.45
C ILE A 23 18.20 -4.64 9.42
N PRO A 24 17.00 -5.10 9.84
CA PRO A 24 15.97 -5.50 8.91
C PRO A 24 15.36 -4.27 8.21
N MET A 25 15.33 -4.31 6.87
CA MET A 25 14.78 -3.24 6.03
C MET A 25 13.81 -3.79 4.96
N TRP A 26 13.31 -4.99 5.12
CA TRP A 26 12.48 -5.69 4.13
C TRP A 26 10.97 -5.51 4.34
N VAL A 27 10.58 -5.08 5.53
CA VAL A 27 9.20 -4.74 5.90
C VAL A 27 9.14 -3.27 6.29
N ALA A 28 8.08 -2.57 5.87
CA ALA A 28 7.82 -1.19 6.26
C ALA A 28 7.30 -1.13 7.71
N ASP A 29 8.16 -1.56 8.63
CA ASP A 29 7.93 -1.54 10.07
C ASP A 29 8.96 -0.61 10.72
N MET A 30 8.49 0.29 11.57
CA MET A 30 9.35 1.29 12.19
C MET A 30 10.05 0.72 13.42
N ASN A 31 11.38 0.89 13.47
CA ASN A 31 12.20 0.55 14.64
C ASN A 31 12.22 1.65 15.72
N PHE A 32 11.42 2.71 15.55
CA PHE A 32 11.30 3.81 16.51
C PHE A 32 10.02 3.66 17.32
N GLN A 33 10.05 4.23 18.54
CA GLN A 33 8.86 4.28 19.37
C GLN A 33 7.75 5.12 18.70
N THR A 34 6.53 4.69 18.87
CA THR A 34 5.34 5.46 18.47
C THR A 34 5.32 6.79 19.23
N ALA A 35 4.87 7.85 18.56
CA ALA A 35 4.75 9.17 19.18
C ALA A 35 3.95 9.10 20.50
N PRO A 36 4.42 9.74 21.57
CA PRO A 36 3.74 9.70 22.89
C PRO A 36 2.26 10.09 22.82
N SER A 37 1.92 11.10 22.01
CA SER A 37 0.53 11.56 21.82
C SER A 37 -0.40 10.47 21.28
N VAL A 38 0.10 9.55 20.44
CA VAL A 38 -0.68 8.40 19.95
C VAL A 38 -0.94 7.42 21.08
N CYS A 39 0.09 7.09 21.87
CA CYS A 39 -0.04 6.21 23.02
C CYS A 39 -0.99 6.77 24.07
N GLU A 40 -0.92 8.06 24.36
CA GLU A 40 -1.82 8.76 25.27
C GLU A 40 -3.28 8.71 24.80
N ALA A 41 -3.52 8.97 23.51
CA ALA A 41 -4.87 8.89 22.93
C ALA A 41 -5.47 7.49 23.03
N ILE A 42 -4.68 6.45 22.79
CA ILE A 42 -5.10 5.04 22.93
C ILE A 42 -5.41 4.72 24.38
N THR A 43 -4.54 5.15 25.33
CA THR A 43 -4.72 4.93 26.75
C THR A 43 -6.02 5.61 27.23
N LYS A 44 -6.26 6.86 26.82
CA LYS A 44 -7.50 7.58 27.12
C LYS A 44 -8.74 6.85 26.57
N ARG A 45 -8.64 6.27 25.36
CA ARG A 45 -9.75 5.51 24.78
C ARG A 45 -10.07 4.25 25.60
N LEU A 46 -9.05 3.62 26.21
CA LEU A 46 -9.22 2.44 27.06
C LEU A 46 -9.95 2.71 28.37
N GLU A 47 -10.03 3.95 28.83
CA GLU A 47 -10.83 4.34 30.00
C GLU A 47 -12.32 4.05 29.79
N HIS A 48 -12.80 4.13 28.55
CA HIS A 48 -14.14 3.73 28.15
C HIS A 48 -14.12 2.28 27.66
N GLN A 49 -14.41 1.34 28.52
CA GLN A 49 -14.23 -0.11 28.31
C GLN A 49 -15.33 -0.79 27.47
N VAL A 50 -16.11 -0.03 26.71
CA VAL A 50 -17.11 -0.56 25.79
C VAL A 50 -16.58 -0.48 24.37
N PHE A 51 -16.38 -1.64 23.74
CA PHE A 51 -15.75 -1.79 22.41
C PHE A 51 -16.75 -2.41 21.41
N GLY A 52 -17.98 -1.96 21.44
CA GLY A 52 -19.01 -2.41 20.51
C GLY A 52 -19.01 -1.64 19.19
N TYR A 53 -20.14 -1.66 18.50
CA TYR A 53 -20.33 -0.89 17.28
C TYR A 53 -20.19 0.61 17.55
N PHE A 54 -19.53 1.32 16.64
CA PHE A 54 -19.36 2.77 16.72
C PHE A 54 -19.49 3.41 15.34
N ASN A 55 -19.79 4.68 15.33
CA ASN A 55 -19.70 5.51 14.14
C ASN A 55 -18.40 6.34 14.20
N PRO A 56 -17.68 6.51 13.08
CA PRO A 56 -16.55 7.42 13.02
C PRO A 56 -16.97 8.83 13.46
N SER A 57 -16.16 9.45 14.33
CA SER A 57 -16.44 10.80 14.85
C SER A 57 -16.16 11.87 13.79
N GLU A 58 -16.70 13.07 13.97
CA GLU A 58 -16.34 14.23 13.14
C GLU A 58 -14.83 14.53 13.24
N ASP A 59 -14.20 14.32 14.38
CA ASP A 59 -12.75 14.50 14.56
C ASP A 59 -11.93 13.54 13.68
N TYR A 60 -12.42 12.32 13.46
CA TYR A 60 -11.81 11.37 12.55
C TYR A 60 -11.77 11.92 11.11
N TYR A 61 -12.90 12.38 10.60
CA TYR A 61 -12.97 12.96 9.26
C TYR A 61 -12.17 14.27 9.15
N ASN A 62 -12.31 15.15 10.14
CA ASN A 62 -11.62 16.43 10.14
C ASN A 62 -10.10 16.26 10.21
N SER A 63 -9.59 15.27 10.92
CA SER A 63 -8.15 14.98 10.96
C SER A 63 -7.61 14.55 9.61
N ILE A 64 -8.35 13.72 8.87
CA ILE A 64 -7.99 13.27 7.52
C ILE A 64 -8.02 14.46 6.55
N ILE A 65 -9.11 15.24 6.57
CA ILE A 65 -9.27 16.42 5.70
C ILE A 65 -8.13 17.43 5.96
N ASN A 66 -7.86 17.72 7.22
CA ASN A 66 -6.78 18.63 7.59
C ASN A 66 -5.40 18.10 7.17
N TRP A 67 -5.13 16.82 7.37
CA TRP A 67 -3.88 16.22 6.91
C TRP A 67 -3.68 16.37 5.41
N GLN A 68 -4.69 16.05 4.62
CA GLN A 68 -4.63 16.16 3.17
C GLN A 68 -4.45 17.60 2.71
N LYS A 69 -5.12 18.55 3.37
CA LYS A 69 -4.97 19.97 3.09
C LYS A 69 -3.57 20.47 3.41
N VAL A 70 -3.08 20.23 4.64
CA VAL A 70 -1.81 20.81 5.12
C VAL A 70 -0.59 20.13 4.49
N ARG A 71 -0.65 18.81 4.28
CA ARG A 71 0.50 18.03 3.80
C ARG A 71 0.53 17.86 2.29
N ASN A 72 -0.62 17.79 1.66
CA ASN A 72 -0.74 17.45 0.23
C ASN A 72 -1.40 18.56 -0.60
N GLY A 73 -1.82 19.67 0.01
CA GLY A 73 -2.47 20.79 -0.71
C GLY A 73 -3.85 20.45 -1.27
N VAL A 74 -4.50 19.40 -0.79
CA VAL A 74 -5.82 18.99 -1.29
C VAL A 74 -6.89 19.91 -0.70
N GLU A 75 -7.60 20.61 -1.57
CA GLU A 75 -8.73 21.47 -1.21
C GLU A 75 -10.07 20.80 -1.59
N GLY A 76 -11.12 21.17 -0.86
CA GLY A 76 -12.49 20.70 -1.16
C GLY A 76 -12.79 19.25 -0.79
N LEU A 77 -11.90 18.57 -0.05
CA LEU A 77 -12.19 17.23 0.46
C LEU A 77 -13.28 17.30 1.52
N THR A 78 -14.32 16.49 1.38
CA THR A 78 -15.43 16.39 2.34
C THR A 78 -15.52 14.98 2.93
N LYS A 79 -16.23 14.81 4.02
CA LYS A 79 -16.38 13.52 4.69
C LYS A 79 -17.07 12.46 3.81
N GLU A 80 -17.92 12.88 2.89
CA GLU A 80 -18.62 11.99 1.95
C GLU A 80 -17.67 11.31 0.95
N ALA A 81 -16.48 11.90 0.74
CA ALA A 81 -15.42 11.33 -0.10
C ALA A 81 -14.45 10.40 0.67
N ILE A 82 -14.70 10.20 1.98
CA ILE A 82 -13.81 9.39 2.84
C ILE A 82 -14.54 8.09 3.19
N GLY A 83 -14.02 6.97 2.70
CA GLY A 83 -14.45 5.62 3.10
C GLY A 83 -13.43 4.96 4.02
N TYR A 84 -13.90 4.02 4.85
CA TYR A 84 -13.05 3.14 5.63
C TYR A 84 -12.89 1.79 4.93
N GLU A 85 -11.65 1.36 4.80
CA GLU A 85 -11.30 0.03 4.32
C GLU A 85 -10.29 -0.65 5.24
N ASN A 86 -10.25 -1.97 5.21
CA ASN A 86 -9.30 -2.74 6.00
C ASN A 86 -7.90 -2.72 5.35
N GLY A 87 -7.24 -1.57 5.44
CA GLY A 87 -5.97 -1.28 4.79
C GLY A 87 -6.10 -1.04 3.29
N VAL A 88 -5.01 -0.58 2.67
CA VAL A 88 -4.98 -0.24 1.23
C VAL A 88 -5.30 -1.46 0.35
N LEU A 89 -4.81 -2.65 0.71
CA LEU A 89 -5.12 -3.86 -0.06
C LEU A 89 -6.60 -4.25 0.03
N GLY A 90 -7.28 -3.98 1.15
CA GLY A 90 -8.73 -4.12 1.27
C GLY A 90 -9.46 -3.21 0.28
N GLY A 91 -9.06 -1.95 0.21
CA GLY A 91 -9.60 -0.99 -0.77
C GLY A 91 -9.34 -1.41 -2.22
N VAL A 92 -8.16 -1.97 -2.52
CA VAL A 92 -7.87 -2.54 -3.85
C VAL A 92 -8.82 -3.69 -4.16
N VAL A 93 -9.08 -4.60 -3.21
CA VAL A 93 -10.05 -5.69 -3.40
C VAL A 93 -11.45 -5.16 -3.68
N ALA A 94 -11.91 -4.18 -2.90
CA ALA A 94 -13.22 -3.56 -3.10
C ALA A 94 -13.34 -2.95 -4.51
N ALA A 95 -12.31 -2.22 -4.95
CA ALA A 95 -12.25 -1.66 -6.30
C ALA A 95 -12.25 -2.75 -7.39
N LEU A 96 -11.47 -3.82 -7.22
CA LEU A 96 -11.44 -4.95 -8.14
C LEU A 96 -12.81 -5.62 -8.28
N GLN A 97 -13.53 -5.79 -7.18
CA GLN A 97 -14.88 -6.36 -7.20
C GLN A 97 -15.88 -5.47 -7.92
N ALA A 98 -15.74 -4.14 -7.78
CA ALA A 98 -16.63 -3.17 -8.44
C ALA A 98 -16.34 -3.02 -9.94
N PHE A 99 -15.08 -3.10 -10.36
CA PHE A 99 -14.64 -2.72 -11.72
C PHE A 99 -14.07 -3.88 -12.55
N SER A 100 -14.09 -5.11 -12.05
CA SER A 100 -13.63 -6.28 -12.80
C SER A 100 -14.35 -7.56 -12.38
N ALA A 101 -14.41 -8.53 -13.29
CA ALA A 101 -14.91 -9.87 -13.02
C ALA A 101 -13.77 -10.87 -12.75
N PRO A 102 -14.02 -12.00 -12.04
CA PRO A 102 -13.08 -13.10 -11.96
C PRO A 102 -12.65 -13.58 -13.36
N GLY A 103 -11.35 -13.85 -13.52
CA GLY A 103 -10.73 -14.23 -14.79
C GLY A 103 -10.22 -13.07 -15.64
N GLU A 104 -10.66 -11.84 -15.38
CA GLU A 104 -10.18 -10.67 -16.11
C GLU A 104 -8.72 -10.35 -15.80
N ALA A 105 -8.07 -9.72 -16.77
CA ALA A 105 -6.69 -9.28 -16.70
C ALA A 105 -6.61 -7.86 -16.13
N ILE A 106 -5.72 -7.68 -15.17
CA ILE A 106 -5.43 -6.38 -14.56
C ILE A 106 -3.97 -6.02 -14.85
N LEU A 107 -3.73 -4.82 -15.34
CA LEU A 107 -2.38 -4.33 -15.62
C LEU A 107 -1.68 -3.94 -14.32
N VAL A 108 -0.44 -4.40 -14.16
CA VAL A 108 0.45 -4.00 -13.08
C VAL A 108 1.86 -3.79 -13.63
N HIS A 109 2.64 -2.90 -13.03
CA HIS A 109 4.04 -2.73 -13.40
C HIS A 109 4.92 -3.86 -12.85
N SER A 110 6.12 -4.05 -13.42
CA SER A 110 7.15 -4.96 -12.91
C SER A 110 8.50 -4.22 -12.89
N PRO A 111 9.28 -4.28 -11.80
CA PRO A 111 8.92 -4.90 -10.50
C PRO A 111 7.74 -4.20 -9.82
N THR A 112 7.03 -4.90 -8.94
CA THR A 112 5.88 -4.35 -8.21
C THR A 112 5.84 -4.84 -6.76
N TYR A 113 5.06 -4.17 -5.95
CA TYR A 113 4.75 -4.65 -4.60
C TYR A 113 4.02 -6.00 -4.66
N THR A 114 4.57 -7.01 -3.99
CA THR A 114 4.05 -8.38 -4.01
C THR A 114 2.61 -8.51 -3.53
N GLY A 115 2.17 -7.57 -2.67
CA GLY A 115 0.78 -7.50 -2.21
C GLY A 115 -0.22 -7.32 -3.35
N PHE A 116 0.13 -6.59 -4.42
CA PHE A 116 -0.77 -6.42 -5.57
C PHE A 116 -0.99 -7.72 -6.33
N THR A 117 0.09 -8.45 -6.63
CA THR A 117 0.00 -9.76 -7.29
C THR A 117 -0.77 -10.78 -6.44
N SER A 118 -0.52 -10.79 -5.15
CA SER A 118 -1.22 -11.69 -4.22
C SER A 118 -2.72 -11.38 -4.17
N VAL A 119 -3.09 -10.11 -4.07
CA VAL A 119 -4.49 -9.68 -4.06
C VAL A 119 -5.21 -10.06 -5.34
N LEU A 120 -4.59 -9.85 -6.50
CA LEU A 120 -5.17 -10.23 -7.79
C LEU A 120 -5.42 -11.73 -7.87
N ASN A 121 -4.41 -12.55 -7.57
CA ASN A 121 -4.50 -13.99 -7.63
C ASN A 121 -5.54 -14.54 -6.64
N ASN A 122 -5.53 -14.07 -5.39
CA ASN A 122 -6.45 -14.53 -4.34
C ASN A 122 -7.91 -14.16 -4.64
N ASN A 123 -8.14 -13.15 -5.48
CA ASN A 123 -9.47 -12.74 -5.91
C ASN A 123 -9.80 -13.18 -7.35
N GLY A 124 -9.06 -14.13 -7.89
CA GLY A 124 -9.34 -14.72 -9.19
C GLY A 124 -9.11 -13.79 -10.39
N ARG A 125 -8.32 -12.73 -10.23
CA ARG A 125 -7.90 -11.83 -11.32
C ARG A 125 -6.52 -12.25 -11.81
N ARG A 126 -6.25 -12.01 -13.08
CA ARG A 126 -4.95 -12.32 -13.68
C ARG A 126 -4.09 -11.08 -13.75
N ALA A 127 -2.93 -11.09 -13.09
CA ALA A 127 -1.94 -10.04 -13.24
C ALA A 127 -1.28 -10.10 -14.63
N VAL A 128 -1.30 -8.99 -15.36
CA VAL A 128 -0.54 -8.80 -16.59
C VAL A 128 0.52 -7.73 -16.33
N HIS A 129 1.77 -8.16 -16.33
CA HIS A 129 2.89 -7.29 -16.00
C HIS A 129 3.34 -6.50 -17.23
N THR A 130 3.62 -5.20 -17.03
CA THR A 130 4.37 -4.34 -17.94
C THR A 130 5.67 -3.93 -17.24
N GLU A 131 6.80 -4.17 -17.91
CA GLU A 131 8.10 -3.93 -17.31
C GLU A 131 8.44 -2.44 -17.34
N LEU A 132 8.88 -1.92 -16.19
CA LEU A 132 9.49 -0.61 -16.12
C LEU A 132 10.89 -0.66 -16.77
N LYS A 133 11.24 0.38 -17.48
CA LYS A 133 12.56 0.52 -18.13
C LYS A 133 13.37 1.62 -17.44
N ARG A 134 14.69 1.47 -17.40
CA ARG A 134 15.57 2.56 -16.98
C ARG A 134 15.94 3.43 -18.16
N ASP A 135 15.79 4.74 -18.00
CA ASP A 135 16.32 5.72 -18.97
C ASP A 135 17.85 5.90 -18.85
N ALA A 136 18.42 6.78 -19.66
CA ALA A 136 19.85 7.05 -19.68
C ALA A 136 20.40 7.59 -18.35
N GLU A 137 19.57 8.25 -17.57
CA GLU A 137 19.87 8.77 -16.24
C GLU A 137 19.65 7.72 -15.12
N GLY A 138 19.20 6.51 -15.48
CA GLY A 138 18.93 5.42 -14.55
C GLY A 138 17.60 5.51 -13.84
N ILE A 139 16.72 6.43 -14.26
CA ILE A 139 15.40 6.62 -13.67
C ILE A 139 14.41 5.62 -14.28
N TRP A 140 13.56 5.05 -13.45
CA TRP A 140 12.53 4.13 -13.88
C TRP A 140 11.40 4.85 -14.62
N ARG A 141 11.02 4.32 -15.79
CA ARG A 141 9.98 4.86 -16.66
C ARG A 141 8.99 3.78 -17.05
N MET A 142 7.75 4.18 -17.28
CA MET A 142 6.72 3.31 -17.84
C MET A 142 6.98 3.07 -19.33
N ASP A 143 6.78 1.82 -19.77
CA ASP A 143 6.79 1.45 -21.18
C ASP A 143 5.36 1.55 -21.74
N TYR A 144 5.00 2.73 -22.21
CA TYR A 144 3.65 3.00 -22.73
C TYR A 144 3.30 2.15 -23.95
N GLU A 145 4.27 1.80 -24.78
CA GLU A 145 4.04 0.94 -25.96
C GLU A 145 3.69 -0.49 -25.55
N ASP A 146 4.43 -1.06 -24.59
CA ASP A 146 4.14 -2.36 -24.03
C ASP A 146 2.81 -2.37 -23.25
N MET A 147 2.52 -1.31 -22.51
CA MET A 147 1.25 -1.14 -21.83
C MET A 147 0.08 -1.17 -22.82
N GLU A 148 0.13 -0.37 -23.88
CA GLU A 148 -0.92 -0.30 -24.88
C GLU A 148 -1.09 -1.65 -25.60
N ALA A 149 0.00 -2.28 -25.99
CA ALA A 149 -0.03 -3.60 -26.64
C ALA A 149 -0.71 -4.65 -25.75
N LYS A 150 -0.40 -4.67 -24.44
CA LYS A 150 -0.98 -5.61 -23.49
C LYS A 150 -2.44 -5.28 -23.20
N ILE A 151 -2.79 -4.00 -23.04
CA ILE A 151 -4.18 -3.55 -22.87
C ILE A 151 -5.05 -4.08 -24.03
N ARG A 152 -4.61 -3.87 -25.27
CA ARG A 152 -5.33 -4.35 -26.47
C ARG A 152 -5.38 -5.88 -26.53
N LYS A 153 -4.24 -6.55 -26.33
CA LYS A 153 -4.12 -8.01 -26.44
C LYS A 153 -4.99 -8.78 -25.44
N TYR A 154 -5.06 -8.28 -24.20
CA TYR A 154 -5.76 -8.96 -23.11
C TYR A 154 -7.08 -8.32 -22.74
N HIS A 155 -7.54 -7.31 -23.49
CA HIS A 155 -8.78 -6.57 -23.25
C HIS A 155 -8.85 -6.03 -21.81
N ILE A 156 -7.77 -5.36 -21.38
CA ILE A 156 -7.63 -4.88 -20.00
C ILE A 156 -8.46 -3.62 -19.80
N HIS A 157 -9.27 -3.59 -18.75
CA HIS A 157 -10.12 -2.45 -18.37
C HIS A 157 -9.71 -1.78 -17.07
N ALA A 158 -8.81 -2.42 -16.30
CA ALA A 158 -8.36 -1.90 -15.03
C ALA A 158 -6.83 -2.08 -14.85
N ALA A 159 -6.22 -1.15 -14.15
CA ALA A 159 -4.80 -1.17 -13.81
C ALA A 159 -4.57 -0.77 -12.36
N ILE A 160 -3.53 -1.32 -11.73
CA ILE A 160 -3.05 -0.86 -10.42
C ILE A 160 -1.82 0.01 -10.66
N MET A 161 -1.94 1.30 -10.27
CA MET A 161 -0.86 2.28 -10.30
C MET A 161 -0.39 2.56 -8.88
N CYS A 162 0.90 2.49 -8.64
CA CYS A 162 1.51 2.78 -7.35
C CYS A 162 2.41 4.01 -7.47
N SER A 163 2.14 5.05 -6.66
CA SER A 163 2.94 6.27 -6.65
C SER A 163 3.02 6.83 -5.22
N PRO A 164 4.21 7.06 -4.65
CA PRO A 164 5.53 6.63 -5.16
C PRO A 164 5.58 5.13 -5.42
N HIS A 165 6.29 4.70 -6.47
CA HIS A 165 6.25 3.29 -6.88
C HIS A 165 7.07 2.39 -5.95
N ASN A 166 6.45 1.33 -5.46
CA ASN A 166 7.12 0.28 -4.70
C ASN A 166 7.46 -0.90 -5.63
N PRO A 167 8.77 -1.26 -5.83
CA PRO A 167 9.93 -0.88 -5.01
C PRO A 167 10.88 0.19 -5.61
N THR A 168 10.55 0.84 -6.70
CA THR A 168 11.55 1.64 -7.45
C THR A 168 11.57 3.14 -7.10
N GLY A 169 10.59 3.63 -6.37
CA GLY A 169 10.45 5.04 -5.99
C GLY A 169 9.66 5.88 -6.98
#